data_533be4f75998e2efbdd3a8a0e4a48d55
#
_entry.id   533be4f75998e2efbdd3a8a0e4a48d55
#
_cell.length_a   1.000
_cell.length_b   1.000
_cell.length_c   1.000
_cell.angle_alpha   90.00
_cell.angle_beta   90.00
_cell.angle_gamma   90.00
#
_symmetry.space_group_name_H-M   'P 1'
#
loop_
_entity.id
_entity.type
_entity.pdbx_description
1 polymer ?
#
loop_
_entity_poly.entity_id
_entity_poly.type
_entity_poly.pdbx_seq_one_letter_code
_entity_poly.pdbx_strand_id
1 'polypeptide(L)'
;MTSQAAQTNRQICVFLLDNFDSFTYNLVDELRTLGLELIVYRNNVPADSILQKMQDKAQQTDNSGQAKQVMLMLSPGPGNPSQAGSMLALLNLVKGQFPVLGICLGHQGIVESYGGKIIRADKVMHGKSSLIEHCADKMFANMPQPLPVARYHSLMASNMPEQLTVLANFAKIPMAVAHLQDKMLGFQFHPESILTSHGSQLLMQSIEFLTQDKVPAL
;
A
#
# COMPACT_ATOMS: atom_id res chain seq x y z
N MET A 1 -13.57 -15.39 -19.86
CA MET A 1 -14.08 -14.52 -18.78
C MET A 1 -12.99 -13.54 -18.32
N THR A 2 -12.46 -12.72 -19.25
CA THR A 2 -11.27 -11.88 -19.01
C THR A 2 -11.50 -10.38 -19.28
N SER A 3 -12.76 -9.93 -19.47
CA SER A 3 -12.98 -8.55 -19.94
C SER A 3 -13.41 -7.54 -18.84
N GLN A 4 -13.90 -7.99 -17.69
CA GLN A 4 -14.41 -7.06 -16.65
C GLN A 4 -13.29 -6.50 -15.76
N ALA A 5 -12.28 -7.29 -15.40
CA ALA A 5 -11.17 -6.81 -14.57
C ALA A 5 -10.30 -5.74 -15.26
N ALA A 6 -10.08 -5.89 -16.59
CA ALA A 6 -9.29 -4.93 -17.36
C ALA A 6 -9.99 -3.57 -17.58
N GLN A 7 -11.31 -3.49 -17.43
CA GLN A 7 -12.08 -2.27 -17.61
C GLN A 7 -12.09 -1.40 -16.34
N THR A 8 -12.08 -2.02 -15.16
CA THR A 8 -12.09 -1.31 -13.87
C THR A 8 -10.77 -0.57 -13.60
N ASN A 9 -9.63 -1.15 -14.02
CA ASN A 9 -8.29 -0.60 -13.74
C ASN A 9 -7.94 0.66 -14.54
N ARG A 10 -8.58 0.91 -15.69
CA ARG A 10 -8.28 2.09 -16.52
C ARG A 10 -8.74 3.42 -15.93
N GLN A 11 -9.58 3.41 -14.93
CA GLN A 11 -10.13 4.60 -14.28
C GLN A 11 -9.35 5.02 -13.02
N ILE A 12 -8.41 4.20 -12.56
CA ILE A 12 -7.67 4.45 -11.32
C ILE A 12 -6.33 5.13 -11.65
N CYS A 13 -6.10 6.28 -11.02
CA CYS A 13 -4.83 6.99 -11.03
C CYS A 13 -4.12 6.79 -9.69
N VAL A 14 -2.95 6.17 -9.72
CA VAL A 14 -2.10 5.94 -8.55
C VAL A 14 -1.06 7.05 -8.46
N PHE A 15 -1.08 7.81 -7.36
CA PHE A 15 0.01 8.69 -6.97
C PHE A 15 0.99 7.89 -6.13
N LEU A 16 2.17 7.63 -6.67
CA LEU A 16 3.22 6.87 -5.98
C LEU A 16 4.22 7.84 -5.35
N LEU A 17 4.32 7.82 -4.02
CA LEU A 17 5.38 8.51 -3.29
C LEU A 17 6.62 7.62 -3.22
N ASP A 18 7.66 7.99 -3.94
CA ASP A 18 8.96 7.31 -3.94
C ASP A 18 9.80 7.77 -2.74
N ASN A 19 10.08 6.84 -1.83
CA ASN A 19 10.92 7.04 -0.65
C ASN A 19 12.41 6.73 -0.92
N PHE A 20 12.87 6.94 -2.15
CA PHE A 20 14.25 6.70 -2.59
C PHE A 20 14.70 5.25 -2.42
N ASP A 21 13.85 4.33 -2.82
CA ASP A 21 14.13 2.90 -2.76
C ASP A 21 14.29 2.27 -4.15
N SER A 22 15.22 1.33 -4.29
CA SER A 22 15.44 0.63 -5.56
C SER A 22 14.25 -0.26 -5.97
N PHE A 23 13.48 -0.77 -5.01
CA PHE A 23 12.26 -1.54 -5.27
C PHE A 23 11.11 -0.70 -5.79
N THR A 24 11.18 0.64 -5.71
CA THR A 24 10.17 1.52 -6.31
C THR A 24 10.03 1.26 -7.81
N TYR A 25 11.11 0.93 -8.53
CA TYR A 25 11.04 0.62 -9.96
C TYR A 25 10.24 -0.66 -10.23
N ASN A 26 10.40 -1.71 -9.42
CA ASN A 26 9.62 -2.94 -9.55
C ASN A 26 8.13 -2.64 -9.32
N LEU A 27 7.83 -1.81 -8.31
CA LEU A 27 6.46 -1.40 -8.03
C LEU A 27 5.85 -0.60 -9.20
N VAL A 28 6.63 0.31 -9.81
CA VAL A 28 6.23 1.07 -11.02
C VAL A 28 5.92 0.12 -12.19
N ASP A 29 6.77 -0.88 -12.41
CA ASP A 29 6.59 -1.84 -13.52
C ASP A 29 5.36 -2.73 -13.29
N GLU A 30 5.13 -3.20 -12.06
CA GLU A 30 3.92 -3.95 -11.71
C GLU A 30 2.66 -3.12 -11.93
N LEU A 31 2.61 -1.88 -11.44
CA LEU A 31 1.44 -1.00 -11.59
C LEU A 31 1.14 -0.67 -13.07
N ARG A 32 2.18 -0.48 -13.89
CA ARG A 32 2.03 -0.28 -15.33
C ARG A 32 1.51 -1.53 -16.04
N THR A 33 2.00 -2.71 -15.64
CA THR A 33 1.54 -3.99 -16.18
C THR A 33 0.06 -4.23 -15.86
N LEU A 34 -0.40 -3.76 -14.71
CA LEU A 34 -1.82 -3.76 -14.33
C LEU A 34 -2.67 -2.74 -15.12
N GLY A 35 -2.05 -1.91 -15.97
CA GLY A 35 -2.74 -0.93 -16.82
C GLY A 35 -3.21 0.33 -16.09
N LEU A 36 -2.65 0.63 -14.93
CA LEU A 36 -3.01 1.79 -14.11
C LEU A 36 -2.35 3.08 -14.63
N GLU A 37 -3.04 4.20 -14.47
CA GLU A 37 -2.43 5.52 -14.64
C GLU A 37 -1.53 5.79 -13.43
N LEU A 38 -0.26 6.18 -13.66
CA LEU A 38 0.74 6.34 -12.60
C LEU A 38 1.38 7.72 -12.65
N ILE A 39 1.40 8.41 -11.51
CA ILE A 39 2.09 9.67 -11.29
C ILE A 39 3.06 9.47 -10.12
N VAL A 40 4.35 9.69 -10.35
CA VAL A 40 5.39 9.44 -9.33
C VAL A 40 5.93 10.76 -8.80
N TYR A 41 5.94 10.91 -7.47
CA TYR A 41 6.60 11.99 -6.76
C TYR A 41 7.63 11.44 -5.79
N ARG A 42 8.76 12.13 -5.65
CA ARG A 42 9.72 11.84 -4.58
C ARG A 42 9.29 12.46 -3.27
N ASN A 43 9.65 11.87 -2.15
CA ASN A 43 9.25 12.32 -0.81
C ASN A 43 9.89 13.65 -0.37
N ASN A 44 10.74 14.27 -1.19
CA ASN A 44 11.23 15.63 -0.99
C ASN A 44 10.30 16.72 -1.56
N VAL A 45 9.23 16.32 -2.26
CA VAL A 45 8.19 17.25 -2.73
C VAL A 45 7.26 17.59 -1.56
N PRO A 46 6.86 18.87 -1.37
CA PRO A 46 5.95 19.25 -0.29
C PRO A 46 4.62 18.51 -0.34
N ALA A 47 4.13 18.04 0.82
CA ALA A 47 2.92 17.23 0.93
C ALA A 47 1.68 17.95 0.37
N ASP A 48 1.52 19.25 0.68
CA ASP A 48 0.40 20.05 0.19
C ASP A 48 0.37 20.15 -1.34
N SER A 49 1.55 20.22 -1.98
CA SER A 49 1.66 20.25 -3.45
C SER A 49 1.19 18.95 -4.08
N ILE A 50 1.50 17.80 -3.45
CA ILE A 50 1.06 16.48 -3.92
C ILE A 50 -0.45 16.35 -3.70
N LEU A 51 -0.97 16.71 -2.51
CA LEU A 51 -2.39 16.68 -2.20
C LEU A 51 -3.19 17.50 -3.22
N GLN A 52 -2.75 18.72 -3.54
CA GLN A 52 -3.42 19.57 -4.54
C GLN A 52 -3.51 18.87 -5.89
N LYS A 53 -2.42 18.21 -6.33
CA LYS A 53 -2.42 17.45 -7.60
C LYS A 53 -3.33 16.22 -7.57
N MET A 54 -3.46 15.56 -6.42
CA MET A 54 -4.42 14.46 -6.24
C MET A 54 -5.85 14.98 -6.33
N GLN A 55 -6.15 16.11 -5.70
CA GLN A 55 -7.48 16.75 -5.73
C GLN A 55 -7.84 17.23 -7.15
N ASP A 56 -6.91 17.90 -7.85
CA ASP A 56 -7.07 18.33 -9.25
C ASP A 56 -7.37 17.11 -10.15
N LYS A 57 -6.68 15.98 -9.89
CA LYS A 57 -6.85 14.74 -10.67
C LYS A 57 -8.21 14.08 -10.41
N ALA A 58 -8.67 14.09 -9.17
CA ALA A 58 -9.95 13.51 -8.78
C ALA A 58 -11.16 14.30 -9.36
N GLN A 59 -10.97 15.58 -9.71
CA GLN A 59 -11.98 16.39 -10.39
C GLN A 59 -12.07 16.13 -11.90
N GLN A 60 -11.08 15.44 -12.49
CA GLN A 60 -11.12 15.07 -13.90
C GLN A 60 -12.11 13.94 -14.14
N THR A 61 -12.78 13.98 -15.27
CA THR A 61 -13.61 12.87 -15.74
C THR A 61 -12.85 12.03 -16.77
N ASP A 62 -13.19 10.76 -16.85
CA ASP A 62 -12.76 9.88 -17.93
C ASP A 62 -13.60 10.10 -19.21
N ASN A 63 -13.32 9.33 -20.25
CA ASN A 63 -14.03 9.39 -21.53
C ASN A 63 -15.53 8.99 -21.43
N SER A 64 -15.95 8.39 -20.31
CA SER A 64 -17.34 8.06 -20.01
C SER A 64 -18.07 9.13 -19.20
N GLY A 65 -17.37 10.20 -18.79
CA GLY A 65 -17.90 11.27 -17.95
C GLY A 65 -17.89 10.93 -16.45
N GLN A 66 -17.28 9.81 -16.03
CA GLN A 66 -17.15 9.45 -14.63
C GLN A 66 -15.90 10.10 -14.01
N ALA A 67 -16.01 10.52 -12.74
CA ALA A 67 -14.87 11.06 -11.99
C ALA A 67 -13.75 10.00 -11.86
N LYS A 68 -12.51 10.42 -12.05
CA LYS A 68 -11.35 9.54 -11.90
C LYS A 68 -11.18 9.12 -10.44
N GLN A 69 -10.95 7.83 -10.23
CA GLN A 69 -10.55 7.33 -8.92
C GLN A 69 -9.07 7.62 -8.70
N VAL A 70 -8.74 8.23 -7.57
CA VAL A 70 -7.37 8.59 -7.21
C VAL A 70 -7.00 7.91 -5.89
N MET A 71 -5.81 7.33 -5.83
CA MET A 71 -5.26 6.76 -4.59
C MET A 71 -3.80 7.13 -4.41
N LEU A 72 -3.34 7.07 -3.16
CA LEU A 72 -1.93 7.20 -2.81
C LEU A 72 -1.31 5.83 -2.61
N MET A 73 -0.11 5.63 -3.13
CA MET A 73 0.75 4.50 -2.81
C MET A 73 2.06 5.01 -2.20
N LEU A 74 2.46 4.44 -1.08
CA LEU A 74 3.71 4.75 -0.40
C LEU A 74 4.70 3.62 -0.63
N SER A 75 5.82 3.92 -1.29
CA SER A 75 6.84 2.93 -1.62
C SER A 75 7.60 2.44 -0.39
N PRO A 76 8.33 1.32 -0.50
CA PRO A 76 9.44 1.02 0.40
C PRO A 76 10.41 2.19 0.50
N GLY A 77 11.29 2.15 1.49
CA GLY A 77 12.32 3.15 1.67
C GLY A 77 13.31 2.83 2.78
N PRO A 78 14.45 3.50 2.83
CA PRO A 78 15.44 3.38 3.89
C PRO A 78 15.00 4.11 5.16
N GLY A 79 15.61 3.74 6.29
CA GLY A 79 15.43 4.42 7.58
C GLY A 79 14.11 4.09 8.26
N ASN A 80 13.47 5.10 8.81
CA ASN A 80 12.19 5.02 9.52
C ASN A 80 11.20 6.06 8.99
N PRO A 81 9.89 5.95 9.29
CA PRO A 81 8.88 6.84 8.74
C PRO A 81 9.12 8.33 9.02
N SER A 82 9.64 8.69 10.21
CA SER A 82 9.91 10.08 10.57
C SER A 82 11.05 10.73 9.77
N GLN A 83 11.87 9.93 9.09
CA GLN A 83 12.97 10.36 8.22
C GLN A 83 12.61 10.33 6.73
N ALA A 84 11.38 9.95 6.38
CA ALA A 84 10.92 9.77 5.01
C ALA A 84 10.37 11.07 4.38
N GLY A 85 11.01 12.19 4.58
CA GLY A 85 10.65 13.47 3.96
C GLY A 85 9.21 13.87 4.25
N SER A 86 8.43 14.12 3.20
CA SER A 86 7.01 14.54 3.31
C SER A 86 6.02 13.38 3.54
N MET A 87 6.47 12.12 3.65
CA MET A 87 5.60 10.95 3.69
C MET A 87 4.54 11.01 4.80
N LEU A 88 4.95 11.26 6.05
CA LEU A 88 4.01 11.32 7.18
C LEU A 88 3.07 12.53 7.09
N ALA A 89 3.58 13.68 6.64
CA ALA A 89 2.76 14.87 6.42
C ALA A 89 1.69 14.61 5.34
N LEU A 90 2.08 14.02 4.20
CA LEU A 90 1.13 13.66 3.15
C LEU A 90 0.11 12.64 3.63
N LEU A 91 0.55 11.60 4.35
CA LEU A 91 -0.33 10.57 4.90
C LEU A 91 -1.42 11.18 5.81
N ASN A 92 -1.04 12.12 6.68
CA ASN A 92 -2.00 12.82 7.54
C ASN A 92 -2.97 13.70 6.75
N LEU A 93 -2.52 14.34 5.67
CA LEU A 93 -3.37 15.18 4.81
C LEU A 93 -4.40 14.38 4.02
N VAL A 94 -4.01 13.18 3.51
CA VAL A 94 -4.90 12.35 2.67
C VAL A 94 -5.83 11.46 3.49
N LYS A 95 -5.61 11.34 4.79
CA LYS A 95 -6.37 10.48 5.70
C LYS A 95 -7.87 10.78 5.62
N GLY A 96 -8.68 9.76 5.34
CA GLY A 96 -10.12 9.87 5.14
C GLY A 96 -10.55 10.58 3.84
N GLN A 97 -9.61 11.07 3.01
CA GLN A 97 -9.89 11.72 1.72
C GLN A 97 -9.60 10.80 0.53
N PHE A 98 -8.47 10.10 0.56
CA PHE A 98 -8.02 9.22 -0.52
C PHE A 98 -7.63 7.85 0.02
N PRO A 99 -7.89 6.76 -0.72
CA PRO A 99 -7.37 5.45 -0.39
C PRO A 99 -5.83 5.44 -0.36
N VAL A 100 -5.24 4.69 0.57
CA VAL A 100 -3.78 4.58 0.71
C VAL A 100 -3.35 3.13 0.78
N LEU A 101 -2.33 2.76 -0.02
CA LEU A 101 -1.60 1.50 0.10
C LEU A 101 -0.14 1.78 0.47
N GLY A 102 0.33 1.29 1.61
CA GLY A 102 1.71 1.44 2.07
C GLY A 102 2.50 0.13 2.00
N ILE A 103 3.69 0.17 1.39
CA ILE A 103 4.59 -0.98 1.30
C ILE A 103 5.81 -0.76 2.18
N CYS A 104 6.14 -1.71 3.04
CA CYS A 104 7.29 -1.73 3.94
C CYS A 104 7.39 -0.44 4.79
N LEU A 105 8.18 0.55 4.39
CA LEU A 105 8.25 1.86 5.05
C LEU A 105 6.89 2.57 5.04
N GLY A 106 6.14 2.49 3.92
CA GLY A 106 4.79 3.04 3.83
C GLY A 106 3.81 2.38 4.80
N HIS A 107 3.88 1.06 5.00
CA HIS A 107 3.12 0.35 6.03
C HIS A 107 3.48 0.85 7.44
N GLN A 108 4.76 1.02 7.72
CA GLN A 108 5.22 1.54 9.01
C GLN A 108 4.72 2.96 9.25
N GLY A 109 4.70 3.80 8.20
CA GLY A 109 4.09 5.14 8.24
C GLY A 109 2.60 5.10 8.58
N ILE A 110 1.83 4.18 7.99
CA ILE A 110 0.42 3.98 8.34
C ILE A 110 0.30 3.64 9.83
N VAL A 111 1.03 2.65 10.33
CA VAL A 111 0.98 2.26 11.75
C VAL A 111 1.31 3.44 12.67
N GLU A 112 2.36 4.20 12.36
CA GLU A 112 2.78 5.36 13.16
C GLU A 112 1.75 6.49 13.14
N SER A 113 1.08 6.73 11.99
CA SER A 113 0.03 7.76 11.85
C SER A 113 -1.23 7.49 12.68
N TYR A 114 -1.43 6.26 13.15
CA TYR A 114 -2.48 5.88 14.10
C TYR A 114 -1.98 5.71 15.54
N GLY A 115 -0.73 6.10 15.83
CA GLY A 115 -0.15 6.05 17.18
C GLY A 115 0.53 4.75 17.55
N GLY A 116 0.70 3.83 16.60
CA GLY A 116 1.50 2.62 16.78
C GLY A 116 2.99 2.95 16.87
N LYS A 117 3.79 1.99 17.31
CA LYS A 117 5.24 2.15 17.46
C LYS A 117 5.97 1.29 16.44
N ILE A 118 7.03 1.85 15.87
CA ILE A 118 7.97 1.15 15.01
C ILE A 118 9.24 0.88 15.82
N ILE A 119 9.62 -0.39 15.91
CA ILE A 119 10.78 -0.84 16.67
C ILE A 119 11.71 -1.66 15.79
N ARG A 120 12.94 -1.88 16.28
CA ARG A 120 13.88 -2.76 15.60
C ARG A 120 13.38 -4.22 15.70
N ALA A 121 13.40 -4.93 14.58
CA ALA A 121 13.09 -6.35 14.54
C ALA A 121 14.24 -7.16 15.19
N ASP A 122 13.90 -8.25 15.88
CA ASP A 122 14.91 -9.13 16.50
C ASP A 122 15.89 -9.72 15.48
N LYS A 123 15.43 -9.90 14.24
CA LYS A 123 16.25 -10.38 13.12
C LYS A 123 16.05 -9.47 11.92
N VAL A 124 17.17 -8.99 11.39
CA VAL A 124 17.18 -8.27 10.11
C VAL A 124 16.89 -9.26 8.99
N MET A 125 15.93 -8.95 8.15
CA MET A 125 15.54 -9.78 7.01
C MET A 125 16.04 -9.15 5.72
N HIS A 126 16.82 -9.91 4.96
CA HIS A 126 17.33 -9.50 3.64
C HIS A 126 16.99 -10.58 2.61
N GLY A 127 16.02 -10.32 1.75
CA GLY A 127 15.72 -11.15 0.59
C GLY A 127 15.35 -12.60 0.93
N LYS A 128 14.63 -12.82 2.03
CA LYS A 128 14.15 -14.14 2.42
C LYS A 128 12.65 -14.25 2.24
N SER A 129 12.22 -15.36 1.65
CA SER A 129 10.81 -15.72 1.65
C SER A 129 10.39 -16.17 3.06
N SER A 130 9.22 -15.73 3.49
CA SER A 130 8.58 -16.14 4.75
C SER A 130 7.14 -16.51 4.47
N LEU A 131 6.63 -17.50 5.19
CA LEU A 131 5.26 -17.95 5.09
C LEU A 131 4.41 -17.17 6.09
N ILE A 132 3.52 -16.29 5.61
CA ILE A 132 2.61 -15.53 6.45
C ILE A 132 1.24 -16.21 6.55
N GLU A 133 0.61 -16.09 7.71
CA GLU A 133 -0.81 -16.42 7.90
C GLU A 133 -1.64 -15.16 7.69
N HIS A 134 -2.78 -15.29 6.99
CA HIS A 134 -3.62 -14.15 6.63
C HIS A 134 -5.12 -14.47 6.80
N CYS A 135 -5.97 -13.46 6.70
CA CYS A 135 -7.41 -13.58 6.92
C CYS A 135 -8.17 -14.41 5.86
N ALA A 136 -7.52 -14.81 4.77
CA ALA A 136 -8.09 -15.56 3.65
C ALA A 136 -9.32 -14.89 2.98
N ASP A 137 -9.48 -13.59 3.16
CA ASP A 137 -10.61 -12.79 2.68
C ASP A 137 -10.11 -11.49 2.00
N LYS A 138 -10.97 -10.78 1.29
CA LYS A 138 -10.70 -9.48 0.63
C LYS A 138 -9.52 -9.55 -0.33
N MET A 139 -8.46 -8.76 -0.09
CA MET A 139 -7.25 -8.78 -0.91
C MET A 139 -6.50 -10.12 -0.84
N PHE A 140 -6.75 -10.94 0.18
CA PHE A 140 -6.17 -12.28 0.32
C PHE A 140 -7.08 -13.42 -0.19
N ALA A 141 -8.23 -13.10 -0.79
CA ALA A 141 -9.12 -14.12 -1.34
C ALA A 141 -8.43 -14.95 -2.43
N ASN A 142 -8.57 -16.27 -2.36
CA ASN A 142 -7.95 -17.23 -3.26
C ASN A 142 -6.39 -17.23 -3.25
N MET A 143 -5.78 -16.70 -2.19
CA MET A 143 -4.34 -16.80 -1.96
C MET A 143 -4.00 -18.11 -1.23
N PRO A 144 -2.79 -18.67 -1.45
CA PRO A 144 -2.32 -19.80 -0.66
C PRO A 144 -2.26 -19.47 0.84
N GLN A 145 -2.58 -20.44 1.69
CA GLN A 145 -2.49 -20.33 3.15
C GLN A 145 -1.59 -21.46 3.69
N PRO A 146 -0.39 -21.14 4.19
CA PRO A 146 0.23 -19.81 4.31
C PRO A 146 0.74 -19.26 2.97
N LEU A 147 0.87 -17.92 2.87
CA LEU A 147 1.35 -17.21 1.68
C LEU A 147 2.85 -16.94 1.76
N PRO A 148 3.66 -17.36 0.76
CA PRO A 148 5.07 -16.99 0.68
C PRO A 148 5.24 -15.54 0.24
N VAL A 149 5.94 -14.73 1.06
CA VAL A 149 6.20 -13.31 0.80
C VAL A 149 7.66 -12.93 1.02
N ALA A 150 8.15 -11.96 0.26
CA ALA A 150 9.49 -11.42 0.38
C ALA A 150 9.60 -10.41 1.52
N ARG A 151 10.64 -10.53 2.36
CA ARG A 151 10.91 -9.61 3.47
C ARG A 151 12.31 -9.01 3.37
N TYR A 152 12.38 -7.66 3.53
CA TYR A 152 13.61 -6.87 3.45
C TYR A 152 13.70 -5.83 4.57
N HIS A 153 13.09 -6.08 5.73
CA HIS A 153 12.97 -5.07 6.76
C HIS A 153 13.81 -5.36 8.01
N SER A 154 14.35 -4.30 8.62
CA SER A 154 15.02 -4.30 9.93
C SER A 154 14.16 -3.69 11.03
N LEU A 155 13.05 -3.03 10.65
CA LEU A 155 12.07 -2.45 11.56
C LEU A 155 10.74 -3.18 11.42
N MET A 156 9.94 -3.16 12.48
CA MET A 156 8.61 -3.77 12.50
C MET A 156 7.65 -2.95 13.37
N ALA A 157 6.36 -3.09 13.09
CA ALA A 157 5.31 -2.54 13.91
C ALA A 157 5.21 -3.28 15.25
N SER A 158 5.03 -2.52 16.33
CA SER A 158 4.69 -3.01 17.65
C SER A 158 3.61 -2.09 18.24
N ASN A 159 3.01 -2.51 19.36
CA ASN A 159 1.99 -1.70 20.03
C ASN A 159 0.90 -1.26 19.04
N MET A 160 0.26 -2.24 18.38
CA MET A 160 -0.72 -2.01 17.33
C MET A 160 -1.91 -1.20 17.87
N PRO A 161 -2.25 -0.05 17.22
CA PRO A 161 -3.44 0.73 17.59
C PRO A 161 -4.73 -0.06 17.37
N GLU A 162 -5.73 0.14 18.24
CA GLU A 162 -7.03 -0.54 18.13
C GLU A 162 -7.79 -0.20 16.85
N GLN A 163 -7.51 0.97 16.25
CA GLN A 163 -8.11 1.40 14.99
C GLN A 163 -7.60 0.59 13.78
N LEU A 164 -6.45 -0.08 13.91
CA LEU A 164 -5.88 -0.88 12.85
C LEU A 164 -6.19 -2.36 13.04
N THR A 165 -6.86 -2.95 12.05
CA THR A 165 -7.07 -4.39 12.00
C THR A 165 -5.86 -5.08 11.39
N VAL A 166 -5.31 -6.07 12.09
CA VAL A 166 -4.24 -6.93 11.56
C VAL A 166 -4.86 -8.00 10.67
N LEU A 167 -4.47 -8.02 9.40
CA LEU A 167 -4.99 -8.94 8.38
C LEU A 167 -4.06 -10.11 8.08
N ALA A 168 -2.76 -9.96 8.39
CA ALA A 168 -1.78 -11.03 8.22
C ALA A 168 -0.66 -10.91 9.26
N ASN A 169 -0.08 -12.07 9.63
CA ASN A 169 0.99 -12.17 10.60
C ASN A 169 2.10 -13.12 10.14
N PHE A 170 3.32 -12.83 10.59
CA PHE A 170 4.41 -13.78 10.64
C PHE A 170 4.85 -13.93 12.10
N ALA A 171 4.54 -15.06 12.73
CA ALA A 171 4.65 -15.20 14.19
C ALA A 171 3.89 -14.05 14.90
N LYS A 172 4.61 -13.19 15.63
CA LYS A 172 4.02 -12.03 16.34
C LYS A 172 4.18 -10.71 15.58
N ILE A 173 4.69 -10.74 14.36
CA ILE A 173 4.93 -9.52 13.56
C ILE A 173 3.71 -9.27 12.67
N PRO A 174 3.03 -8.13 12.80
CA PRO A 174 1.98 -7.74 11.86
C PRO A 174 2.56 -7.55 10.47
N MET A 175 2.03 -8.31 9.51
CA MET A 175 2.51 -8.31 8.13
C MET A 175 1.56 -7.57 7.18
N ALA A 176 0.29 -7.45 7.56
CA ALA A 176 -0.68 -6.61 6.86
C ALA A 176 -1.63 -5.98 7.89
N VAL A 177 -1.94 -4.69 7.68
CA VAL A 177 -2.89 -3.93 8.52
C VAL A 177 -3.83 -3.12 7.66
N ALA A 178 -5.05 -2.87 8.15
CA ALA A 178 -6.01 -2.01 7.48
C ALA A 178 -6.75 -1.10 8.45
N HIS A 179 -7.10 0.11 7.97
CA HIS A 179 -8.11 0.99 8.54
C HIS A 179 -9.23 1.19 7.51
N LEU A 180 -10.40 0.60 7.74
CA LEU A 180 -11.44 0.52 6.71
C LEU A 180 -12.09 1.88 6.41
N GLN A 181 -12.42 2.65 7.45
CA GLN A 181 -13.09 3.94 7.27
C GLN A 181 -12.23 4.92 6.48
N ASP A 182 -10.92 4.98 6.78
CA ASP A 182 -9.98 5.85 6.07
C ASP A 182 -9.41 5.20 4.80
N LYS A 183 -9.84 3.98 4.46
CA LYS A 183 -9.37 3.21 3.30
C LYS A 183 -7.85 3.10 3.25
N MET A 184 -7.23 2.71 4.36
CA MET A 184 -5.79 2.50 4.43
C MET A 184 -5.45 1.03 4.55
N LEU A 185 -4.46 0.58 3.80
CA LEU A 185 -3.91 -0.77 3.79
C LEU A 185 -2.39 -0.71 3.79
N GLY A 186 -1.74 -1.52 4.59
CA GLY A 186 -0.28 -1.58 4.65
C GLY A 186 0.24 -3.00 4.64
N PHE A 187 1.30 -3.25 3.85
CA PHE A 187 2.05 -4.50 3.82
C PHE A 187 3.47 -4.29 4.31
N GLN A 188 3.90 -5.02 5.34
CA GLN A 188 5.29 -5.00 5.81
C GLN A 188 6.24 -5.72 4.85
N PHE A 189 5.72 -6.64 4.06
CA PHE A 189 6.45 -7.37 3.02
C PHE A 189 6.37 -6.66 1.67
N HIS A 190 7.09 -7.20 0.68
CA HIS A 190 7.22 -6.62 -0.66
C HIS A 190 6.42 -7.44 -1.69
N PRO A 191 5.19 -7.04 -2.02
CA PRO A 191 4.40 -7.72 -3.06
C PRO A 191 5.01 -7.57 -4.46
N GLU A 192 5.79 -6.51 -4.72
CA GLU A 192 6.48 -6.25 -5.99
C GLU A 192 7.74 -7.10 -6.19
N SER A 193 8.16 -7.84 -5.17
CA SER A 193 9.34 -8.70 -5.27
C SER A 193 9.01 -10.01 -5.98
N ILE A 194 9.90 -10.47 -6.85
CA ILE A 194 9.82 -11.77 -7.54
C ILE A 194 9.71 -12.95 -6.56
N LEU A 195 10.15 -12.78 -5.31
CA LEU A 195 10.04 -13.78 -4.26
C LEU A 195 8.64 -13.87 -3.63
N THR A 196 7.73 -12.96 -3.99
CA THR A 196 6.31 -13.00 -3.60
C THR A 196 5.51 -13.56 -4.76
N SER A 197 5.28 -14.88 -4.78
CA SER A 197 4.75 -15.61 -5.93
C SER A 197 3.36 -15.15 -6.42
N HIS A 198 2.56 -14.52 -5.56
CA HIS A 198 1.22 -14.00 -5.88
C HIS A 198 1.16 -12.47 -5.74
N GLY A 199 2.30 -11.79 -5.90
CA GLY A 199 2.43 -10.35 -5.63
C GLY A 199 1.55 -9.49 -6.52
N SER A 200 1.58 -9.69 -7.84
CA SER A 200 0.75 -8.96 -8.81
C SER A 200 -0.75 -9.12 -8.54
N GLN A 201 -1.18 -10.35 -8.24
CA GLN A 201 -2.58 -10.65 -7.88
C GLN A 201 -2.96 -9.92 -6.59
N LEU A 202 -2.11 -9.96 -5.57
CA LEU A 202 -2.35 -9.30 -4.28
C LEU A 202 -2.42 -7.77 -4.44
N LEU A 203 -1.53 -7.17 -5.24
CA LEU A 203 -1.56 -5.74 -5.54
C LEU A 203 -2.87 -5.35 -6.22
N MET A 204 -3.28 -6.09 -7.26
CA MET A 204 -4.52 -5.83 -7.97
C MET A 204 -5.74 -5.93 -7.03
N GLN A 205 -5.87 -7.02 -6.28
CA GLN A 205 -6.98 -7.22 -5.33
C GLN A 205 -6.98 -6.13 -4.21
N SER A 206 -5.80 -5.66 -3.79
CA SER A 206 -5.66 -4.58 -2.80
C SER A 206 -6.14 -3.24 -3.34
N ILE A 207 -5.78 -2.90 -4.58
CA ILE A 207 -6.20 -1.68 -5.26
C ILE A 207 -7.71 -1.70 -5.48
N GLU A 208 -8.25 -2.81 -5.98
CA GLU A 208 -9.69 -2.99 -6.15
C GLU A 208 -10.45 -2.86 -4.82
N PHE A 209 -9.95 -3.49 -3.75
CA PHE A 209 -10.54 -3.40 -2.42
C PHE A 209 -10.57 -1.96 -1.90
N LEU A 210 -9.49 -1.21 -2.05
CA LEU A 210 -9.38 0.16 -1.57
C LEU A 210 -10.23 1.16 -2.38
N THR A 211 -10.41 0.90 -3.67
CA THR A 211 -11.11 1.83 -4.59
C THR A 211 -12.59 1.52 -4.75
N GLN A 212 -13.13 0.48 -4.12
CA GLN A 212 -14.57 0.23 -4.09
C GLN A 212 -15.33 1.35 -3.36
N ASP A 213 -16.51 1.71 -3.87
CA ASP A 213 -17.35 2.76 -3.28
C ASP A 213 -17.78 2.45 -1.84
N LYS A 214 -18.02 1.17 -1.54
CA LYS A 214 -18.28 0.66 -0.19
C LYS A 214 -17.23 -0.39 0.13
N VAL A 215 -16.34 -0.08 1.08
CA VAL A 215 -15.44 -1.09 1.63
C VAL A 215 -16.27 -2.07 2.46
N PRO A 216 -16.27 -3.37 2.17
CA PRO A 216 -16.98 -4.37 2.97
C PRO A 216 -16.50 -4.33 4.44
N ALA A 217 -17.42 -4.52 5.39
CA ALA A 217 -17.06 -4.64 6.79
C ALA A 217 -16.02 -5.77 7.02
N LEU A 218 -15.13 -5.60 8.00
CA LEU A 218 -14.20 -6.65 8.46
C LEU A 218 -14.91 -7.67 9.31
#